data_a2ad2779f43f19c364daabefe5d91218
#
_entry.id   a2ad2779f43f19c364daabefe5d91218
#
_cell.length_a   1.000
_cell.length_b   1.000
_cell.length_c   1.000
_cell.angle_alpha   90.00
_cell.angle_beta   90.00
_cell.angle_gamma   90.00
#
_symmetry.space_group_name_H-M   'P 1'
#
loop_
_entity.id
_entity.type
_entity.pdbx_description
1 polymer ?
#
loop_
_entity_poly.entity_id
_entity_poly.type
_entity_poly.pdbx_seq_one_letter_code
_entity_poly.pdbx_strand_id
1 'polypeptide(L)'
;MAEDLQIRRDITQNLLDRMGSSLPDVREGAVEALAVSTEDEDWRPNELIRQGGIEIITPLLHEKNTHIVVSALDIIIATAAAGEEEALLEGGVIDVLDQIQDHKNPVIRKKVQEALWLLAPKVEEVVTSKPQDDY
;
A
#
# COMPACT_ATOMS: atom_id res chain seq x y z
N MET A 1 9.06 -25.45 5.13
CA MET A 1 7.78 -24.75 5.00
C MET A 1 7.50 -23.82 6.15
N ALA A 2 7.46 -24.31 7.38
CA ALA A 2 7.28 -23.42 8.53
C ALA A 2 8.42 -22.42 8.66
N GLU A 3 9.64 -22.84 8.34
CA GLU A 3 10.82 -21.97 8.38
C GLU A 3 10.74 -20.86 7.34
N ASP A 4 10.24 -21.17 6.15
CA ASP A 4 10.09 -20.16 5.09
C ASP A 4 9.07 -19.10 5.48
N LEU A 5 7.97 -19.50 6.10
CA LEU A 5 6.95 -18.57 6.57
C LEU A 5 7.50 -17.66 7.67
N GLN A 6 8.31 -18.22 8.57
CA GLN A 6 8.92 -17.42 9.64
C GLN A 6 9.92 -16.41 9.08
N ILE A 7 10.71 -16.80 8.10
CA ILE A 7 11.64 -15.90 7.44
C ILE A 7 10.89 -14.75 6.77
N ARG A 8 9.81 -15.04 6.07
CA ARG A 8 8.99 -14.02 5.42
C ARG A 8 8.39 -13.03 6.43
N ARG A 9 7.92 -13.54 7.57
CA ARG A 9 7.39 -12.72 8.64
C ARG A 9 8.45 -11.78 9.19
N ASP A 10 9.64 -12.32 9.44
CA ASP A 10 10.76 -11.56 10.01
C ASP A 10 11.24 -10.47 9.05
N ILE A 11 11.33 -10.78 7.76
CA ILE A 11 11.72 -9.82 6.75
C ILE A 11 10.68 -8.70 6.66
N THR A 12 9.42 -9.04 6.60
CA THR A 12 8.34 -8.07 6.53
C THR A 12 8.34 -7.16 7.75
N GLN A 13 8.44 -7.73 8.93
CA GLN A 13 8.50 -6.96 10.17
C GLN A 13 9.69 -6.01 10.19
N ASN A 14 10.85 -6.49 9.77
CA ASN A 14 12.06 -5.68 9.74
C ASN A 14 11.89 -4.46 8.81
N LEU A 15 11.32 -4.70 7.62
CA LEU A 15 11.08 -3.62 6.67
C LEU A 15 10.06 -2.61 7.19
N LEU A 16 8.97 -3.09 7.79
CA LEU A 16 7.95 -2.21 8.35
C LEU A 16 8.50 -1.37 9.49
N ASP A 17 9.32 -1.97 10.35
CA ASP A 17 9.96 -1.23 11.45
C ASP A 17 10.85 -0.11 10.90
N ARG A 18 11.59 -0.37 9.85
CA ARG A 18 12.46 0.63 9.22
C ARG A 18 11.68 1.74 8.53
N MET A 19 10.50 1.44 8.01
CA MET A 19 9.65 2.47 7.42
C MET A 19 9.17 3.49 8.46
N GLY A 20 9.19 3.13 9.74
CA GLY A 20 8.90 4.04 10.82
C GLY A 20 10.10 4.82 11.34
N SER A 21 11.28 4.64 10.75
CA SER A 21 12.50 5.32 11.19
C SER A 21 12.41 6.83 11.00
N SER A 22 13.04 7.57 11.90
CA SER A 22 13.16 9.02 11.76
C SER A 22 14.16 9.42 10.67
N LEU A 23 14.98 8.48 10.18
CA LEU A 23 15.98 8.73 9.15
C LEU A 23 15.37 8.48 7.76
N PRO A 24 15.28 9.52 6.91
CA PRO A 24 14.67 9.36 5.59
C PRO A 24 15.31 8.28 4.72
N ASP A 25 16.62 8.15 4.78
CA ASP A 25 17.34 7.15 3.97
C ASP A 25 16.95 5.73 4.38
N VAL A 26 16.72 5.51 5.68
CA VAL A 26 16.28 4.20 6.18
C VAL A 26 14.86 3.90 5.72
N ARG A 27 13.97 4.88 5.80
CA ARG A 27 12.60 4.71 5.31
C ARG A 27 12.59 4.41 3.82
N GLU A 28 13.36 5.16 3.05
CA GLU A 28 13.44 4.97 1.59
C GLU A 28 13.94 3.58 1.25
N GLY A 29 15.04 3.13 1.86
CA GLY A 29 15.57 1.79 1.58
C GLY A 29 14.60 0.69 1.91
N ALA A 30 13.87 0.83 3.03
CA ALA A 30 12.91 -0.19 3.45
C ALA A 30 11.70 -0.26 2.52
N VAL A 31 11.12 0.89 2.16
CA VAL A 31 9.93 0.88 1.30
C VAL A 31 10.30 0.44 -0.12
N GLU A 32 11.48 0.79 -0.62
CA GLU A 32 11.95 0.32 -1.91
C GLU A 32 12.17 -1.18 -1.92
N ALA A 33 12.76 -1.72 -0.85
CA ALA A 33 12.99 -3.16 -0.75
C ALA A 33 11.66 -3.93 -0.78
N LEU A 34 10.66 -3.43 -0.08
CA LEU A 34 9.35 -4.07 -0.10
C LEU A 34 8.69 -3.94 -1.48
N ALA A 35 8.79 -2.77 -2.10
CA ALA A 35 8.24 -2.57 -3.45
C ALA A 35 8.87 -3.54 -4.46
N VAL A 36 10.18 -3.74 -4.41
CA VAL A 36 10.86 -4.69 -5.28
C VAL A 36 10.37 -6.11 -5.01
N SER A 37 10.15 -6.46 -3.74
CA SER A 37 9.68 -7.81 -3.41
C SER A 37 8.31 -8.12 -3.98
N THR A 38 7.45 -7.10 -4.22
CA THR A 38 6.14 -7.32 -4.80
C THR A 38 6.19 -7.79 -6.25
N GLU A 39 7.33 -7.65 -6.91
CA GLU A 39 7.51 -8.12 -8.28
C GLU A 39 7.73 -9.63 -8.37
N ASP A 40 8.01 -10.28 -7.25
CA ASP A 40 8.19 -11.73 -7.19
C ASP A 40 6.84 -12.42 -7.40
N GLU A 41 6.82 -13.44 -8.26
CA GLU A 41 5.59 -14.20 -8.55
C GLU A 41 4.99 -14.84 -7.29
N ASP A 42 5.83 -15.18 -6.32
CA ASP A 42 5.39 -15.81 -5.08
C ASP A 42 4.97 -14.81 -4.00
N TRP A 43 5.09 -13.52 -4.28
CA TRP A 43 4.73 -12.52 -3.30
C TRP A 43 3.25 -12.54 -2.98
N ARG A 44 2.94 -12.41 -1.69
CA ARG A 44 1.56 -12.32 -1.20
C ARG A 44 1.49 -11.23 -0.14
N PRO A 45 0.39 -10.48 -0.08
CA PRO A 45 0.25 -9.37 0.87
C PRO A 45 -0.14 -9.79 2.28
N ASN A 46 -0.31 -11.07 2.55
CA ASN A 46 -0.85 -11.56 3.82
C ASN A 46 -0.10 -11.05 5.04
N GLU A 47 1.23 -11.20 5.04
CA GLU A 47 2.02 -10.75 6.19
C GLU A 47 2.05 -9.23 6.32
N LEU A 48 2.07 -8.53 5.19
CA LEU A 48 1.98 -7.07 5.19
C LEU A 48 0.71 -6.60 5.88
N ILE A 49 -0.43 -7.17 5.49
CA ILE A 49 -1.73 -6.79 6.05
C ILE A 49 -1.80 -7.17 7.52
N ARG A 50 -1.40 -8.39 7.86
CA ARG A 50 -1.47 -8.90 9.22
C ARG A 50 -0.65 -8.08 10.19
N GLN A 51 0.48 -7.56 9.76
CA GLN A 51 1.37 -6.77 10.62
C GLN A 51 1.06 -5.27 10.60
N GLY A 52 -0.08 -4.88 10.06
CA GLY A 52 -0.47 -3.49 10.02
C GLY A 52 0.30 -2.65 9.02
N GLY A 53 0.81 -3.29 7.97
CA GLY A 53 1.66 -2.61 7.00
C GLY A 53 0.95 -1.54 6.20
N ILE A 54 -0.34 -1.69 5.94
CA ILE A 54 -1.10 -0.70 5.18
C ILE A 54 -1.13 0.63 5.95
N GLU A 55 -1.36 0.56 7.26
CA GLU A 55 -1.38 1.75 8.12
C GLU A 55 -0.01 2.42 8.23
N ILE A 56 1.06 1.67 8.03
CA ILE A 56 2.43 2.20 8.03
C ILE A 56 2.77 2.83 6.68
N ILE A 57 2.36 2.19 5.59
CA ILE A 57 2.69 2.64 4.23
C ILE A 57 1.87 3.86 3.81
N THR A 58 0.61 3.92 4.19
CA THR A 58 -0.29 4.98 3.75
C THR A 58 0.24 6.38 4.07
N PRO A 59 0.76 6.67 5.27
CA PRO A 59 1.33 7.99 5.54
C PRO A 59 2.55 8.35 4.69
N LEU A 60 3.26 7.36 4.16
CA LEU A 60 4.42 7.61 3.31
C LEU A 60 4.04 8.32 2.01
N LEU A 61 2.76 8.25 1.62
CA LEU A 61 2.27 8.95 0.43
C LEU A 61 2.35 10.47 0.56
N HIS A 62 2.49 10.99 1.77
CA HIS A 62 2.64 12.42 2.04
C HIS A 62 4.10 12.88 2.12
N GLU A 63 5.06 11.97 1.95
CA GLU A 63 6.47 12.32 2.00
C GLU A 63 6.84 13.22 0.82
N LYS A 64 7.81 14.09 1.04
CA LYS A 64 8.33 14.93 -0.04
C LYS A 64 9.28 14.17 -0.96
N ASN A 65 9.87 13.10 -0.46
CA ASN A 65 10.77 12.25 -1.22
C ASN A 65 9.96 11.42 -2.22
N THR A 66 10.09 11.75 -3.52
CA THR A 66 9.30 11.11 -4.56
C THR A 66 9.59 9.60 -4.69
N HIS A 67 10.80 9.17 -4.37
CA HIS A 67 11.12 7.74 -4.40
C HIS A 67 10.32 6.95 -3.35
N ILE A 68 10.14 7.55 -2.17
CA ILE A 68 9.32 6.93 -1.13
C ILE A 68 7.86 6.84 -1.59
N VAL A 69 7.33 7.92 -2.15
CA VAL A 69 5.94 7.94 -2.61
C VAL A 69 5.70 6.93 -3.72
N VAL A 70 6.61 6.87 -4.71
CA VAL A 70 6.49 5.91 -5.82
C VAL A 70 6.53 4.47 -5.30
N SER A 71 7.45 4.16 -4.41
CA SER A 71 7.56 2.80 -3.85
C SER A 71 6.33 2.42 -3.05
N ALA A 72 5.82 3.36 -2.24
CA ALA A 72 4.59 3.12 -1.47
C ALA A 72 3.40 2.86 -2.41
N LEU A 73 3.29 3.61 -3.50
CA LEU A 73 2.24 3.39 -4.50
C LEU A 73 2.38 2.02 -5.18
N ASP A 74 3.60 1.61 -5.49
CA ASP A 74 3.84 0.30 -6.09
C ASP A 74 3.36 -0.83 -5.18
N ILE A 75 3.58 -0.70 -3.87
CA ILE A 75 3.12 -1.69 -2.90
C ILE A 75 1.59 -1.69 -2.84
N ILE A 76 0.97 -0.53 -2.83
CA ILE A 76 -0.49 -0.41 -2.81
C ILE A 76 -1.10 -1.03 -4.06
N ILE A 77 -0.53 -0.75 -5.23
CA ILE A 77 -1.00 -1.30 -6.50
C ILE A 77 -0.87 -2.83 -6.48
N ALA A 78 0.27 -3.35 -6.04
CA ALA A 78 0.48 -4.79 -5.97
C ALA A 78 -0.50 -5.46 -5.01
N THR A 79 -0.79 -4.82 -3.89
CA THR A 79 -1.75 -5.32 -2.90
C THR A 79 -3.17 -5.36 -3.47
N ALA A 80 -3.57 -4.31 -4.18
CA ALA A 80 -4.87 -4.27 -4.85
C ALA A 80 -4.95 -5.34 -5.94
N ALA A 81 -3.90 -5.49 -6.74
CA ALA A 81 -3.85 -6.49 -7.80
C ALA A 81 -3.90 -7.92 -7.26
N ALA A 82 -3.46 -8.13 -6.03
CA ALA A 82 -3.51 -9.42 -5.36
C ALA A 82 -4.89 -9.73 -4.77
N GLY A 83 -5.86 -8.83 -4.93
CA GLY A 83 -7.22 -9.07 -4.48
C GLY A 83 -7.53 -8.58 -3.06
N GLU A 84 -6.66 -7.75 -2.50
CA GLU A 84 -6.82 -7.28 -1.11
C GLU A 84 -7.31 -5.82 -1.07
N GLU A 85 -8.23 -5.46 -1.96
CA GLU A 85 -8.77 -4.11 -2.05
C GLU A 85 -9.48 -3.71 -0.75
N GLU A 86 -10.20 -4.64 -0.13
CA GLU A 86 -10.93 -4.35 1.09
C GLU A 86 -10.00 -3.89 2.23
N ALA A 87 -8.86 -4.57 2.37
CA ALA A 87 -7.88 -4.19 3.38
C ALA A 87 -7.33 -2.78 3.14
N LEU A 88 -7.12 -2.43 1.87
CA LEU A 88 -6.67 -1.09 1.50
C LEU A 88 -7.73 -0.03 1.83
N LEU A 89 -8.99 -0.32 1.53
CA LEU A 89 -10.08 0.60 1.85
C LEU A 89 -10.21 0.80 3.36
N GLU A 90 -10.11 -0.26 4.13
CA GLU A 90 -10.15 -0.18 5.60
C GLU A 90 -8.99 0.63 6.16
N GLY A 91 -7.84 0.58 5.49
CA GLY A 91 -6.65 1.34 5.90
C GLY A 91 -6.67 2.80 5.52
N GLY A 92 -7.74 3.28 4.88
CA GLY A 92 -7.87 4.70 4.55
C GLY A 92 -7.09 5.15 3.33
N VAL A 93 -6.70 4.23 2.47
CA VAL A 93 -5.87 4.53 1.29
C VAL A 93 -6.59 5.48 0.32
N ILE A 94 -7.91 5.32 0.14
CA ILE A 94 -8.66 6.12 -0.85
C ILE A 94 -8.56 7.61 -0.54
N ASP A 95 -8.75 8.00 0.70
CA ASP A 95 -8.71 9.42 1.07
C ASP A 95 -7.35 10.04 0.76
N VAL A 96 -6.29 9.30 1.02
CA VAL A 96 -4.93 9.79 0.75
C VAL A 96 -4.66 9.85 -0.75
N LEU A 97 -5.09 8.85 -1.50
CA LEU A 97 -4.95 8.86 -2.96
C LEU A 97 -5.68 10.07 -3.57
N ASP A 98 -6.88 10.36 -3.08
CA ASP A 98 -7.63 11.54 -3.55
C ASP A 98 -6.87 12.84 -3.26
N GLN A 99 -6.20 12.92 -2.12
CA GLN A 99 -5.45 14.11 -1.74
C GLN A 99 -4.23 14.36 -2.63
N ILE A 100 -3.66 13.31 -3.21
CA ILE A 100 -2.43 13.42 -4.02
C ILE A 100 -2.66 13.18 -5.51
N GLN A 101 -3.91 13.10 -5.95
CA GLN A 101 -4.21 12.83 -7.37
C GLN A 101 -3.72 13.94 -8.31
N ASP A 102 -3.53 15.15 -7.81
CA ASP A 102 -3.02 16.27 -8.59
C ASP A 102 -1.54 16.56 -8.31
N HIS A 103 -0.81 15.55 -7.83
CA HIS A 103 0.61 15.69 -7.52
C HIS A 103 1.37 16.20 -8.76
N LYS A 104 2.34 17.10 -8.53
CA LYS A 104 3.10 17.68 -9.66
C LYS A 104 4.01 16.68 -10.38
N ASN A 105 4.37 15.60 -9.74
CA ASN A 105 5.18 14.56 -10.39
C ASN A 105 4.27 13.68 -11.26
N PRO A 106 4.51 13.62 -12.59
CA PRO A 106 3.63 12.86 -13.48
C PRO A 106 3.65 11.35 -13.24
N VAL A 107 4.77 10.79 -12.77
CA VAL A 107 4.84 9.37 -12.44
C VAL A 107 3.93 9.06 -11.26
N ILE A 108 3.94 9.93 -10.24
CA ILE A 108 3.07 9.76 -9.08
C ILE A 108 1.61 9.88 -9.49
N ARG A 109 1.26 10.91 -10.30
CA ARG A 109 -0.13 11.06 -10.78
C ARG A 109 -0.62 9.80 -11.49
N LYS A 110 0.22 9.25 -12.36
CA LYS A 110 -0.15 8.06 -13.12
C LYS A 110 -0.38 6.85 -12.21
N LYS A 111 0.49 6.65 -11.24
CA LYS A 111 0.35 5.53 -10.30
C LYS A 111 -0.86 5.71 -9.38
N VAL A 112 -1.16 6.94 -8.98
CA VAL A 112 -2.37 7.22 -8.21
C VAL A 112 -3.61 6.86 -9.02
N GLN A 113 -3.66 7.23 -10.29
CA GLN A 113 -4.79 6.88 -11.15
C GLN A 113 -4.93 5.36 -11.32
N GLU A 114 -3.81 4.66 -11.47
CA GLU A 114 -3.82 3.21 -11.56
C GLU A 114 -4.37 2.58 -10.28
N ALA A 115 -3.92 3.05 -9.13
CA ALA A 115 -4.42 2.56 -7.84
C ALA A 115 -5.92 2.83 -7.68
N LEU A 116 -6.36 4.04 -7.99
CA LEU A 116 -7.79 4.39 -7.93
C LEU A 116 -8.61 3.53 -8.86
N TRP A 117 -8.11 3.27 -10.07
CA TRP A 117 -8.80 2.42 -11.03
C TRP A 117 -8.96 0.98 -10.50
N LEU A 118 -7.91 0.44 -9.88
CA LEU A 118 -7.96 -0.90 -9.31
C LEU A 118 -8.93 -1.00 -8.13
N LEU A 119 -9.07 0.08 -7.37
CA LEU A 119 -9.93 0.08 -6.19
C LEU A 119 -11.38 0.46 -6.50
N ALA A 120 -11.64 1.07 -7.64
CA ALA A 120 -12.97 1.57 -7.99
C ALA A 120 -14.08 0.49 -7.91
N PRO A 121 -13.91 -0.73 -8.45
CA PRO A 121 -14.96 -1.74 -8.34
C PRO A 121 -15.30 -2.10 -6.89
N LYS A 122 -14.30 -2.14 -6.01
CA LYS A 122 -14.53 -2.46 -4.60
C LYS A 122 -15.20 -1.30 -3.87
N VAL A 123 -14.85 -0.06 -4.21
CA VAL A 123 -15.52 1.11 -3.66
C VAL A 123 -17.01 1.08 -4.02
N GLU A 124 -17.34 0.81 -5.27
CA GLU A 124 -18.74 0.70 -5.70
C GLU A 124 -19.47 -0.43 -4.98
N GLU A 125 -18.82 -1.57 -4.84
CA GLU A 125 -19.38 -2.71 -4.12
C GLU A 125 -19.73 -2.36 -2.68
N VAL A 126 -18.82 -1.70 -1.98
CA VAL A 126 -19.03 -1.29 -0.59
C VAL A 126 -20.18 -0.28 -0.50
N VAL A 127 -20.20 0.71 -1.39
CA VAL A 127 -21.25 1.72 -1.41
C VAL A 127 -22.63 1.11 -1.69
N THR A 128 -22.70 0.19 -2.66
CA THR A 128 -23.98 -0.42 -3.02
C THR A 128 -24.47 -1.45 -2.03
N SER A 129 -23.56 -2.05 -1.24
CA SER A 129 -23.93 -3.06 -0.25
C SER A 129 -24.37 -2.46 1.07
N LYS A 130 -24.16 -1.15 1.29
CA LYS A 130 -24.61 -0.50 2.51
C LYS A 130 -26.12 -0.48 2.55
N PRO A 131 -26.74 -0.82 3.70
CA PRO A 131 -28.18 -0.70 3.84
C PRO A 131 -28.57 0.74 3.56
N GLN A 132 -29.57 0.92 2.72
CA GLN A 132 -30.07 2.25 2.49
C GLN A 132 -30.93 2.65 3.65
N ASP A 133 -30.56 3.75 4.26
CA ASP A 133 -31.32 4.30 5.37
C ASP A 133 -32.46 5.17 4.88
N ASP A 134 -33.09 4.75 3.84
CA ASP A 134 -34.02 5.62 3.21
C ASP A 134 -35.34 5.64 3.86
N TYR A 135 -35.52 5.26 4.93
CA TYR A 135 -36.85 5.32 5.52
C TYR A 135 -36.81 5.38 6.99
#